data_ba96082ae2c1184f05ca28a9e6bac533
#
_entry.id   ba96082ae2c1184f05ca28a9e6bac533
#
_cell.length_a   1.000
_cell.length_b   1.000
_cell.length_c   1.000
_cell.angle_alpha   90.00
_cell.angle_beta   90.00
_cell.angle_gamma   90.00
#
_symmetry.space_group_name_H-M   'P 1'
#
loop_
_entity.id
_entity.type
_entity.pdbx_description
1 polymer ?
#
loop_
_entity_poly.entity_id
_entity_poly.type
_entity_poly.pdbx_seq_one_letter_code
_entity_poly.pdbx_strand_id
1 'polypeptide(L)' 'MDKYLEYLNRQFTERQLSLADALANGAAKTFEEYKQLVGEIRGLSFDQLCVSDLVRKLENDDDNE' A
#
# COMPACT_ATOMS: atom_id res chain seq x y z
N MET A 1 -3.20 -4.84 17.43
CA MET A 1 -3.33 -3.86 16.33
C MET A 1 -4.79 -3.67 16.00
N ASP A 2 -5.17 -2.43 15.64
CA ASP A 2 -6.54 -2.10 15.27
C ASP A 2 -6.97 -2.88 14.05
N LYS A 3 -8.13 -3.55 14.12
CA LYS A 3 -8.57 -4.40 13.02
C LYS A 3 -8.96 -3.61 11.77
N TYR A 4 -9.33 -2.34 11.91
CA TYR A 4 -9.60 -1.49 10.75
C TYR A 4 -8.32 -1.15 10.01
N LEU A 5 -7.26 -0.88 10.75
CA LEU A 5 -5.96 -0.61 10.14
C LEU A 5 -5.36 -1.87 9.51
N GLU A 6 -5.58 -3.04 10.12
CA GLU A 6 -5.19 -4.31 9.52
C GLU A 6 -5.92 -4.55 8.21
N TYR A 7 -7.23 -4.29 8.20
CA TYR A 7 -8.04 -4.43 6.99
C TYR A 7 -7.52 -3.51 5.89
N LEU A 8 -7.28 -2.24 6.23
CA LEU A 8 -6.81 -1.26 5.25
C LEU A 8 -5.45 -1.65 4.67
N ASN A 9 -4.53 -2.09 5.52
CA ASN A 9 -3.21 -2.52 5.09
C ASN A 9 -3.31 -3.73 4.14
N ARG A 10 -4.22 -4.65 4.43
CA ARG A 10 -4.45 -5.82 3.58
C ARG A 10 -4.99 -5.40 2.21
N GLN A 11 -5.88 -4.40 2.18
CA GLN A 11 -6.41 -3.88 0.92
C GLN A 11 -5.31 -3.25 0.08
N PHE A 12 -4.39 -2.52 0.69
CA PHE A 12 -3.24 -1.96 -0.04
C PHE A 12 -2.37 -3.06 -0.63
N THR A 13 -2.10 -4.11 0.14
CA THR A 13 -1.28 -5.23 -0.33
C THR A 13 -1.95 -5.95 -1.51
N GLU A 14 -3.24 -6.21 -1.39
CA GLU A 14 -3.99 -6.87 -2.47
C GLU A 14 -3.98 -6.03 -3.74
N ARG A 15 -4.14 -4.72 -3.60
CA ARG A 15 -4.11 -3.82 -4.76
C ARG A 15 -2.73 -3.81 -5.41
N GLN A 16 -1.66 -3.79 -4.60
CA GLN A 16 -0.30 -3.84 -5.14
C GLN A 16 -0.06 -5.12 -5.92
N LEU A 17 -0.49 -6.26 -5.39
CA LEU A 17 -0.33 -7.55 -6.06
C LEU A 17 -1.10 -7.58 -7.36
N SER A 18 -2.31 -7.04 -7.37
CA SER A 18 -3.13 -6.97 -8.58
C SER A 18 -2.45 -6.13 -9.66
N LEU A 19 -1.88 -4.98 -9.28
CA LEU A 19 -1.18 -4.11 -10.22
C LEU A 19 0.11 -4.74 -10.73
N ALA A 20 0.83 -5.44 -9.85
CA ALA A 20 2.05 -6.15 -10.25
C ALA A 20 1.74 -7.27 -11.24
N ASP A 21 0.65 -8.02 -11.00
CA ASP A 21 0.19 -9.05 -11.92
C ASP A 21 -0.18 -8.44 -13.27
N ALA A 22 -0.87 -7.32 -13.27
CA ALA A 22 -1.24 -6.63 -14.51
C ALA A 22 0.00 -6.26 -15.31
N LEU A 23 1.02 -5.73 -14.65
CA LEU A 23 2.28 -5.41 -15.32
C LEU A 23 2.94 -6.64 -15.92
N ALA A 24 3.01 -7.73 -15.13
CA ALA A 24 3.63 -8.98 -15.56
C ALA A 24 2.90 -9.59 -16.76
N ASN A 25 1.59 -9.37 -16.86
CA ASN A 25 0.77 -9.91 -17.94
C ASN A 25 0.64 -8.96 -19.13
N GLY A 26 1.43 -7.89 -19.17
CA GLY A 26 1.49 -7.00 -20.31
C GLY A 26 0.37 -5.99 -20.41
N ALA A 27 -0.24 -5.61 -19.28
CA ALA A 27 -1.31 -4.60 -19.29
C ALA A 27 -0.81 -3.24 -19.74
N ALA A 28 0.47 -2.93 -19.47
CA ALA A 28 1.06 -1.68 -19.92
C ALA A 28 1.58 -1.85 -21.34
N LYS A 29 0.94 -1.18 -22.28
CA LYS A 29 1.30 -1.25 -23.72
C LYS A 29 2.14 -0.07 -24.16
N THR A 30 2.18 0.98 -23.36
CA THR A 30 2.97 2.17 -23.62
C THR A 30 3.82 2.49 -22.40
N PHE A 31 4.87 3.30 -22.63
CA PHE A 31 5.71 3.75 -21.52
C PHE A 31 4.93 4.56 -20.49
N GLU A 32 3.98 5.36 -20.97
CA GLU A 32 3.15 6.18 -20.08
C GLU A 32 2.27 5.31 -19.19
N GLU A 33 1.66 4.27 -19.77
CA GLU A 33 0.86 3.33 -18.98
C GLU A 33 1.72 2.61 -17.94
N TYR A 34 2.93 2.23 -18.32
CA TYR A 34 3.88 1.61 -17.40
C TYR A 34 4.21 2.54 -16.24
N LYS A 35 4.52 3.80 -16.53
CA LYS A 35 4.82 4.78 -15.49
C LYS A 35 3.65 4.99 -14.54
N GLN A 36 2.44 5.00 -15.10
CA GLN A 36 1.23 5.18 -14.29
C GLN A 36 1.05 4.02 -13.32
N LEU A 37 1.18 2.78 -13.79
CA LEU A 37 1.03 1.60 -12.95
C LEU A 37 2.11 1.54 -11.87
N VAL A 38 3.35 1.84 -12.22
CA VAL A 38 4.44 1.89 -11.25
C VAL A 38 4.18 2.97 -10.19
N GLY A 39 3.67 4.13 -10.64
CA GLY A 39 3.32 5.22 -9.72
C GLY A 39 2.25 4.81 -8.73
N GLU A 40 1.23 4.06 -9.19
CA GLU A 40 0.18 3.55 -8.30
C GLU A 40 0.75 2.59 -7.27
N ILE A 41 1.64 1.68 -7.69
CA ILE A 41 2.26 0.73 -6.77
C ILE A 41 3.08 1.47 -5.72
N ARG A 42 3.84 2.47 -6.13
CA ARG A 42 4.65 3.27 -5.21
C ARG A 42 3.79 4.07 -4.23
N GLY A 43 2.66 4.60 -4.72
CA GLY A 43 1.71 5.31 -3.87
C GLY A 43 1.14 4.41 -2.80
N LEU A 44 0.80 3.17 -3.15
CA LEU A 44 0.29 2.20 -2.20
C LEU A 44 1.36 1.81 -1.16
N SER A 45 2.62 1.70 -1.58
CA SER A 45 3.72 1.45 -0.65
C SER A 45 3.87 2.59 0.36
N PHE A 46 3.76 3.82 -0.11
CA PHE A 46 3.79 5.00 0.76
C PHE A 46 2.62 4.97 1.74
N ASP A 47 1.43 4.64 1.25
CA ASP A 47 0.24 4.54 2.10
C ASP A 47 0.42 3.51 3.20
N GLN A 48 1.03 2.37 2.88
CA GLN A 48 1.32 1.34 3.87
C GLN A 48 2.29 1.83 4.94
N LEU A 49 3.29 2.61 4.55
CA LEU A 49 4.23 3.20 5.50
C LEU A 49 3.50 4.17 6.44
N CYS A 50 2.57 4.95 5.91
CA CYS A 50 1.78 5.87 6.73
C CYS A 50 0.93 5.12 7.75
N VAL A 51 0.31 4.01 7.33
CA VAL A 51 -0.49 3.18 8.23
C VAL A 51 0.39 2.58 9.32
N SER A 52 1.56 2.06 8.96
CA SER A 52 2.49 1.49 9.92
C SER A 52 2.96 2.52 10.95
N ASP A 53 3.26 3.74 10.48
CA ASP A 53 3.64 4.82 11.38
C ASP A 53 2.51 5.19 12.34
N LEU A 54 1.28 5.23 11.83
CA LEU A 54 0.12 5.53 12.68
C LEU A 54 -0.07 4.47 13.75
N VAL A 55 0.03 3.20 13.38
CA VAL A 55 -0.08 2.09 14.33
C VAL A 55 0.97 2.23 15.42
N ARG A 56 2.21 2.53 15.03
CA ARG A 56 3.30 2.69 15.98
C ARG A 56 3.04 3.84 16.96
N LYS A 57 2.54 4.97 16.44
CA LYS A 57 2.22 6.12 17.29
C LYS A 57 1.11 5.81 18.26
N LEU A 58 0.07 5.10 17.81
CA LEU A 58 -1.04 4.72 18.69
C LEU A 58 -0.57 3.78 19.81
N GLU A 59 0.30 2.83 19.48
CA GLU A 59 0.85 1.91 20.47
C GLU A 59 1.74 2.64 21.47
N ASN A 60 2.56 3.58 21.01
CA ASN A 60 3.42 4.37 21.88
C ASN A 60 2.63 5.29 22.80
N ASP A 61 1.55 5.87 22.30
CA ASP A 61 0.69 6.72 23.11
C ASP A 61 0.05 5.93 24.24
N ASP A 62 -0.37 4.69 23.95
CA ASP A 62 -0.91 3.80 24.99
C ASP A 62 0.15 3.45 26.02
N ASP A 63 1.39 3.23 25.60
CA ASP A 63 2.49 2.88 26.49
C ASP A 63 2.91 4.05 27.39
N ASN A 64 2.71 5.26 26.93
CA ASN A 64 3.14 6.47 27.65
C ASN A 64 2.14 6.98 28.67
N GLU A 65 0.98 6.38 28.74
CA GLU A 65 0.00 6.72 29.75
C GLU A 65 0.26 5.96 31.05
#